data_a359f0306013fa0fa326c148740c89e3
#
_entry.id   a359f0306013fa0fa326c148740c89e3
#
_cell.length_a   1.000
_cell.length_b   1.000
_cell.length_c   1.000
_cell.angle_alpha   90.00
_cell.angle_beta   90.00
_cell.angle_gamma   90.00
#
_symmetry.space_group_name_H-M   'P 1'
#
loop_
_entity.id
_entity.type
_entity.pdbx_description
1 polymer ?
#
loop_
_entity_poly.entity_id
_entity_poly.type
_entity_poly.pdbx_seq_one_letter_code
_entity_poly.pdbx_strand_id
1 'polypeptide(L)'
;MQAFLSYTRIDDDFFGGAITALRGALELGVRVVTGDRTFEIFQDIDGIELGQQWGKRLEEELSVASFLIPIITPLYFSSEACTGELVKFIEHEKTTGHDDLILPIYFVTTPLLEKVDQLQKDALALEISKRQRRDWRSQADLPVSDPNVRREIKSLSEQIARAIDRMQNKDARPIPPRIDTILETQLRENSEGIKEHLNRDRDVGPPKVVLWVDDRPDNNIFERAAMEKYNVQFVLANSTEEAIAKLSSAPFDAIISDMGRPPDPRAGCTLLQAVRSRGNQTPYFIYAGSRAAQHVVESLRRGAQGTTNTPTELIQMVITSLRTEVH
;
A
#
# COMPACT_ATOMS: atom_id res chain seq x y z
N MET A 1 17.81 -16.56 2.33
CA MET A 1 17.41 -15.24 1.81
C MET A 1 17.64 -14.16 2.84
N GLN A 2 17.85 -12.93 2.41
CA GLN A 2 18.26 -11.84 3.28
C GLN A 2 17.47 -10.60 2.95
N ALA A 3 17.17 -9.78 3.96
CA ALA A 3 16.56 -8.47 3.77
C ALA A 3 17.49 -7.39 4.35
N PHE A 4 17.37 -6.18 3.84
CA PHE A 4 18.10 -5.03 4.35
C PHE A 4 17.11 -4.04 4.99
N LEU A 5 17.32 -3.70 6.26
CA LEU A 5 16.57 -2.66 6.95
C LEU A 5 17.27 -1.32 6.79
N SER A 6 16.64 -0.41 6.07
CA SER A 6 17.14 0.94 5.81
C SER A 6 16.45 1.95 6.71
N TYR A 7 17.21 2.69 7.52
CA TYR A 7 16.68 3.65 8.48
C TYR A 7 17.76 4.68 8.88
N THR A 8 17.39 5.75 9.55
CA THR A 8 18.36 6.69 10.13
C THR A 8 18.65 6.35 11.59
N ARG A 9 19.92 6.40 11.99
CA ARG A 9 20.32 6.13 13.40
C ARG A 9 19.66 7.11 14.37
N ILE A 10 19.51 8.36 13.97
CA ILE A 10 18.85 9.38 14.78
C ILE A 10 17.41 8.97 15.13
N ASP A 11 16.69 8.34 14.19
CA ASP A 11 15.35 7.83 14.49
C ASP A 11 15.40 6.69 15.51
N ASP A 12 16.31 5.72 15.35
CA ASP A 12 16.40 4.59 16.29
C ASP A 12 16.82 5.06 17.69
N ASP A 13 17.76 5.99 17.78
CA ASP A 13 18.19 6.61 19.05
C ASP A 13 17.01 7.35 19.72
N PHE A 14 16.24 8.13 18.94
CA PHE A 14 15.08 8.87 19.45
C PHE A 14 14.00 7.93 19.99
N PHE A 15 13.75 6.82 19.33
CA PHE A 15 12.78 5.79 19.75
C PHE A 15 13.38 4.74 20.69
N GLY A 16 14.55 5.00 21.30
CA GLY A 16 15.16 4.13 22.32
C GLY A 16 15.50 2.73 21.81
N GLY A 17 15.91 2.57 20.55
CA GLY A 17 16.25 1.30 19.94
C GLY A 17 15.04 0.51 19.41
N ALA A 18 13.88 1.15 19.26
CA ALA A 18 12.65 0.46 18.83
C ALA A 18 12.76 -0.09 17.40
N ILE A 19 13.48 0.57 16.49
CA ILE A 19 13.70 0.12 15.12
C ILE A 19 14.58 -1.13 15.10
N THR A 20 15.66 -1.12 15.86
CA THR A 20 16.53 -2.30 16.05
C THR A 20 15.77 -3.46 16.71
N ALA A 21 14.92 -3.19 17.70
CA ALA A 21 14.08 -4.22 18.32
C ALA A 21 13.06 -4.80 17.33
N LEU A 22 12.43 -3.96 16.52
CA LEU A 22 11.52 -4.37 15.46
C LEU A 22 12.23 -5.28 14.44
N ARG A 23 13.44 -4.93 13.99
CA ARG A 23 14.27 -5.76 13.11
C ARG A 23 14.42 -7.18 13.66
N GLY A 24 14.88 -7.30 14.90
CA GLY A 24 15.09 -8.60 15.52
C GLY A 24 13.81 -9.42 15.66
N ALA A 25 12.70 -8.76 15.98
CA ALA A 25 11.41 -9.41 16.10
C ALA A 25 10.84 -9.86 14.72
N LEU A 26 11.03 -9.07 13.67
CA LEU A 26 10.66 -9.44 12.30
C LEU A 26 11.50 -10.60 11.77
N GLU A 27 12.81 -10.56 11.97
CA GLU A 27 13.72 -11.65 11.59
C GLU A 27 13.27 -12.97 12.20
N LEU A 28 13.04 -12.96 13.53
CA LEU A 28 12.53 -14.15 14.22
C LEU A 28 11.15 -14.56 13.71
N GLY A 29 10.26 -13.60 13.49
CA GLY A 29 8.91 -13.85 12.98
C GLY A 29 8.92 -14.51 11.61
N VAL A 30 9.75 -14.05 10.68
CA VAL A 30 9.90 -14.65 9.35
C VAL A 30 10.49 -16.04 9.45
N ARG A 31 11.53 -16.27 10.27
CA ARG A 31 12.07 -17.62 10.52
C ARG A 31 11.01 -18.59 11.03
N VAL A 32 10.14 -18.15 11.93
CA VAL A 32 9.04 -18.98 12.47
C VAL A 32 8.00 -19.31 11.42
N VAL A 33 7.63 -18.31 10.58
CA VAL A 33 6.58 -18.50 9.57
C VAL A 33 7.05 -19.35 8.39
N THR A 34 8.30 -19.15 7.96
CA THR A 34 8.86 -19.86 6.79
C THR A 34 9.52 -21.20 7.16
N GLY A 35 9.93 -21.38 8.42
CA GLY A 35 10.78 -22.48 8.83
C GLY A 35 12.26 -22.31 8.41
N ASP A 36 12.60 -21.24 7.71
CA ASP A 36 13.98 -20.93 7.29
C ASP A 36 14.76 -20.29 8.42
N ARG A 37 15.64 -21.05 9.05
CA ARG A 37 16.51 -20.60 10.14
C ARG A 37 17.65 -19.70 9.67
N THR A 38 17.90 -19.64 8.38
CA THR A 38 18.99 -18.86 7.77
C THR A 38 18.57 -17.49 7.31
N PHE A 39 17.26 -17.15 7.39
CA PHE A 39 16.78 -15.83 7.05
C PHE A 39 17.36 -14.76 7.99
N GLU A 40 17.91 -13.70 7.45
CA GLU A 40 18.52 -12.61 8.19
C GLU A 40 18.03 -11.26 7.68
N ILE A 41 17.87 -10.30 8.60
CA ILE A 41 17.62 -8.90 8.29
C ILE A 41 18.85 -8.10 8.69
N PHE A 42 19.63 -7.66 7.71
CA PHE A 42 20.76 -6.78 7.93
C PHE A 42 20.29 -5.37 8.24
N GLN A 43 21.06 -4.67 9.03
CA GLN A 43 20.97 -3.23 9.20
C GLN A 43 22.39 -2.67 9.19
N ASP A 44 22.57 -1.41 8.85
CA ASP A 44 23.88 -0.76 8.99
C ASP A 44 24.18 -0.58 10.48
N ILE A 45 24.80 -1.62 11.06
CA ILE A 45 25.28 -1.60 12.45
C ILE A 45 26.80 -1.52 12.40
N ASP A 46 27.32 -0.50 13.01
CA ASP A 46 28.66 -0.33 13.53
C ASP A 46 29.80 -1.15 12.85
N GLY A 47 30.70 -0.49 12.23
CA GLY A 47 31.95 -1.09 11.93
C GLY A 47 32.57 -0.68 10.61
N ILE A 48 32.29 0.51 10.13
CA ILE A 48 33.20 1.10 9.16
C ILE A 48 34.39 1.63 9.96
N GLU A 49 35.45 0.81 10.06
CA GLU A 49 36.72 1.28 10.55
C GLU A 49 37.22 2.43 9.66
N LEU A 50 37.79 3.44 10.29
CA LEU A 50 38.43 4.57 9.61
C LEU A 50 39.34 4.06 8.49
N GLY A 51 38.94 4.31 7.22
CA GLY A 51 39.72 3.94 6.03
C GLY A 51 39.10 2.84 5.14
N GLN A 52 38.01 2.19 5.51
CA GLN A 52 37.29 1.28 4.62
C GLN A 52 36.42 2.05 3.61
N GLN A 53 36.43 1.60 2.34
CA GLN A 53 35.58 2.18 1.32
C GLN A 53 34.10 1.78 1.57
N TRP A 54 33.35 2.70 2.15
CA TRP A 54 31.94 2.56 2.51
C TRP A 54 31.08 2.02 1.35
N GLY A 55 31.34 2.48 0.13
CA GLY A 55 30.59 2.07 -1.05
C GLY A 55 30.68 0.60 -1.42
N LYS A 56 31.86 -0.03 -1.24
CA LYS A 56 32.09 -1.41 -1.68
C LYS A 56 31.37 -2.45 -0.81
N ARG A 57 31.41 -2.27 0.52
CA ARG A 57 30.77 -3.19 1.46
C ARG A 57 29.25 -3.07 1.40
N LEU A 58 28.74 -1.85 1.27
CA LEU A 58 27.31 -1.60 1.06
C LEU A 58 26.83 -2.21 -0.28
N GLU A 59 27.64 -2.14 -1.35
CA GLU A 59 27.32 -2.79 -2.61
C GLU A 59 27.30 -4.31 -2.50
N GLU A 60 28.21 -4.91 -1.75
CA GLU A 60 28.23 -6.35 -1.49
C GLU A 60 27.01 -6.80 -0.67
N GLU A 61 26.67 -6.10 0.40
CA GLU A 61 25.51 -6.42 1.26
C GLU A 61 24.17 -6.19 0.51
N LEU A 62 24.02 -5.09 -0.23
CA LEU A 62 22.84 -4.82 -1.04
C LEU A 62 22.69 -5.80 -2.22
N SER A 63 23.81 -6.29 -2.79
CA SER A 63 23.78 -7.29 -3.88
C SER A 63 23.30 -8.67 -3.41
N VAL A 64 23.42 -8.96 -2.12
CA VAL A 64 23.00 -10.22 -1.48
C VAL A 64 21.59 -10.12 -0.91
N ALA A 65 21.14 -8.91 -0.55
CA ALA A 65 19.80 -8.69 -0.01
C ALA A 65 18.72 -8.86 -1.08
N SER A 66 17.75 -9.70 -0.78
CA SER A 66 16.61 -9.96 -1.66
C SER A 66 15.50 -8.91 -1.52
N PHE A 67 15.42 -8.22 -0.35
CA PHE A 67 14.39 -7.24 -0.03
C PHE A 67 14.97 -6.02 0.68
N LEU A 68 14.36 -4.85 0.44
CA LEU A 68 14.58 -3.63 1.21
C LEU A 68 13.37 -3.37 2.11
N ILE A 69 13.64 -3.08 3.39
CA ILE A 69 12.61 -2.66 4.36
C ILE A 69 12.96 -1.24 4.80
N PRO A 70 12.47 -0.21 4.10
CA PRO A 70 12.73 1.17 4.50
C PRO A 70 11.80 1.59 5.64
N ILE A 71 12.39 2.13 6.71
CA ILE A 71 11.68 2.75 7.83
C ILE A 71 11.43 4.22 7.52
N ILE A 72 10.21 4.52 7.13
CA ILE A 72 9.85 5.83 6.61
C ILE A 72 9.58 6.82 7.76
N THR A 73 10.43 7.83 7.82
CA THR A 73 10.37 8.99 8.70
C THR A 73 10.67 10.26 7.88
N PRO A 74 10.48 11.47 8.42
CA PRO A 74 10.94 12.68 7.76
C PRO A 74 12.45 12.71 7.47
N LEU A 75 13.26 12.13 8.38
CA LEU A 75 14.72 12.08 8.22
C LEU A 75 15.18 11.08 7.15
N TYR A 76 14.37 10.06 6.86
CA TYR A 76 14.70 9.06 5.84
C TYR A 76 15.01 9.69 4.47
N PHE A 77 14.15 10.60 4.02
CA PHE A 77 14.31 11.29 2.73
C PHE A 77 15.42 12.36 2.73
N SER A 78 15.87 12.79 3.91
CA SER A 78 16.99 13.72 4.06
C SER A 78 18.35 13.00 4.17
N SER A 79 18.35 11.68 4.32
CA SER A 79 19.56 10.87 4.44
C SER A 79 20.04 10.41 3.06
N GLU A 80 21.24 10.85 2.67
CA GLU A 80 21.88 10.40 1.42
C GLU A 80 22.10 8.89 1.39
N ALA A 81 22.40 8.28 2.54
CA ALA A 81 22.57 6.84 2.67
C ALA A 81 21.24 6.11 2.37
N CYS A 82 20.17 6.43 3.11
CA CYS A 82 18.87 5.79 2.94
C CYS A 82 18.29 5.98 1.54
N THR A 83 18.38 7.19 1.00
CA THR A 83 17.92 7.47 -0.37
C THR A 83 18.75 6.77 -1.43
N GLY A 84 20.08 6.65 -1.23
CA GLY A 84 20.97 5.88 -2.10
C GLY A 84 20.66 4.39 -2.11
N GLU A 85 20.35 3.80 -0.96
CA GLU A 85 19.89 2.41 -0.83
C GLU A 85 18.57 2.19 -1.56
N LEU A 86 17.62 3.08 -1.38
CA LEU A 86 16.33 3.03 -2.05
C LEU A 86 16.47 3.09 -3.57
N VAL A 87 17.30 3.99 -4.10
CA VAL A 87 17.58 4.10 -5.55
C VAL A 87 18.11 2.79 -6.10
N LYS A 88 19.08 2.16 -5.44
CA LYS A 88 19.65 0.89 -5.88
C LYS A 88 18.61 -0.23 -5.94
N PHE A 89 17.73 -0.32 -4.97
CA PHE A 89 16.64 -1.32 -4.98
C PHE A 89 15.59 -1.03 -6.05
N ILE A 90 15.24 0.23 -6.31
CA ILE A 90 14.36 0.60 -7.43
C ILE A 90 14.99 0.19 -8.78
N GLU A 91 16.30 0.37 -8.95
CA GLU A 91 17.00 -0.07 -10.13
C GLU A 91 17.07 -1.61 -10.22
N HIS A 92 17.26 -2.28 -9.10
CA HIS A 92 17.23 -3.73 -9.03
C HIS A 92 15.85 -4.31 -9.41
N GLU A 93 14.77 -3.74 -8.91
CA GLU A 93 13.41 -4.12 -9.33
C GLU A 93 13.21 -3.96 -10.84
N LYS A 94 13.65 -2.84 -11.42
CA LYS A 94 13.58 -2.58 -12.87
C LYS A 94 14.35 -3.60 -13.69
N THR A 95 15.55 -3.97 -13.24
CA THR A 95 16.42 -4.92 -13.97
C THR A 95 15.94 -6.36 -13.86
N THR A 96 15.37 -6.75 -12.72
CA THR A 96 14.89 -8.11 -12.46
C THR A 96 13.43 -8.33 -12.84
N GLY A 97 12.70 -7.24 -13.15
CA GLY A 97 11.26 -7.28 -13.44
C GLY A 97 10.41 -7.62 -12.22
N HIS A 98 10.90 -7.31 -11.01
CA HIS A 98 10.15 -7.36 -9.78
C HIS A 98 9.56 -5.98 -9.47
N ASP A 99 8.48 -5.95 -8.68
CA ASP A 99 7.83 -4.73 -8.21
C ASP A 99 7.45 -4.80 -6.72
N ASP A 100 7.91 -5.85 -6.03
CA ASP A 100 7.55 -6.17 -4.65
C ASP A 100 8.77 -6.46 -3.74
N LEU A 101 9.96 -5.97 -4.11
CA LEU A 101 11.18 -6.11 -3.31
C LEU A 101 11.35 -5.02 -2.25
N ILE A 102 10.60 -3.94 -2.33
CA ILE A 102 10.66 -2.82 -1.39
C ILE A 102 9.40 -2.85 -0.52
N LEU A 103 9.58 -3.06 0.79
CA LEU A 103 8.52 -3.27 1.77
C LEU A 103 8.50 -2.12 2.81
N PRO A 104 7.89 -0.95 2.51
CA PRO A 104 8.01 0.24 3.35
C PRO A 104 7.21 0.10 4.65
N ILE A 105 7.85 0.47 5.78
CA ILE A 105 7.21 0.63 7.08
C ILE A 105 7.10 2.13 7.39
N TYR A 106 5.87 2.64 7.46
CA TYR A 106 5.58 4.03 7.76
C TYR A 106 5.61 4.26 9.27
N PHE A 107 6.74 4.78 9.77
CA PHE A 107 7.07 4.81 11.19
C PHE A 107 6.71 6.13 11.85
N VAL A 108 6.93 7.26 11.14
CA VAL A 108 6.58 8.61 11.58
C VAL A 108 5.85 9.34 10.47
N THR A 109 4.86 10.13 10.84
CA THR A 109 4.16 11.02 9.90
C THR A 109 5.15 11.89 9.14
N THR A 110 5.19 11.73 7.83
CA THR A 110 6.17 12.34 6.94
C THR A 110 5.45 13.33 6.01
N PRO A 111 5.57 14.65 6.24
CA PRO A 111 4.85 15.68 5.46
C PRO A 111 5.08 15.57 3.96
N LEU A 112 6.26 15.11 3.53
CA LEU A 112 6.61 14.90 2.14
C LEU A 112 5.69 13.88 1.45
N LEU A 113 5.18 12.87 2.18
CA LEU A 113 4.27 11.85 1.69
C LEU A 113 2.79 12.23 1.84
N GLU A 114 2.47 13.23 2.64
CA GLU A 114 1.09 13.63 2.94
C GLU A 114 0.62 14.84 2.12
N LYS A 115 1.56 15.67 1.66
CA LYS A 115 1.25 16.88 0.88
C LYS A 115 1.50 16.61 -0.60
N VAL A 116 0.45 16.64 -1.40
CA VAL A 116 0.49 16.34 -2.85
C VAL A 116 1.49 17.21 -3.61
N ASP A 117 1.57 18.49 -3.25
CA ASP A 117 2.48 19.47 -3.86
C ASP A 117 3.96 19.21 -3.54
N GLN A 118 4.25 18.65 -2.38
CA GLN A 118 5.61 18.26 -1.97
C GLN A 118 5.99 16.90 -2.57
N LEU A 119 5.08 15.93 -2.53
CA LEU A 119 5.28 14.61 -3.08
C LEU A 119 5.63 14.63 -4.57
N GLN A 120 4.93 15.45 -5.36
CA GLN A 120 5.18 15.56 -6.81
C GLN A 120 6.57 16.12 -7.15
N LYS A 121 7.23 16.77 -6.19
CA LYS A 121 8.57 17.34 -6.35
C LYS A 121 9.70 16.39 -5.99
N ASP A 122 9.38 15.29 -5.29
CA ASP A 122 10.37 14.30 -4.86
C ASP A 122 10.09 12.94 -5.51
N ALA A 123 11.01 12.54 -6.40
CA ALA A 123 10.86 11.31 -7.16
C ALA A 123 10.88 10.04 -6.29
N LEU A 124 11.64 10.03 -5.19
CA LEU A 124 11.74 8.87 -4.29
C LEU A 124 10.52 8.76 -3.39
N ALA A 125 10.03 9.89 -2.87
CA ALA A 125 8.78 9.93 -2.14
C ALA A 125 7.62 9.46 -3.03
N LEU A 126 7.60 9.89 -4.29
CA LEU A 126 6.62 9.44 -5.27
C LEU A 126 6.72 7.92 -5.51
N GLU A 127 7.92 7.35 -5.61
CA GLU A 127 8.12 5.90 -5.75
C GLU A 127 7.62 5.13 -4.51
N ILE A 128 7.93 5.61 -3.30
CA ILE A 128 7.42 5.01 -2.05
C ILE A 128 5.89 5.12 -1.97
N SER A 129 5.31 6.21 -2.46
CA SER A 129 3.87 6.42 -2.41
C SER A 129 3.07 5.45 -3.27
N LYS A 130 3.66 4.91 -4.33
CA LYS A 130 3.05 3.91 -5.22
C LYS A 130 2.96 2.51 -4.58
N ARG A 131 3.67 2.29 -3.46
CA ARG A 131 3.77 0.99 -2.79
C ARG A 131 2.84 0.92 -1.59
N GLN A 132 2.31 -0.26 -1.33
CA GLN A 132 1.60 -0.51 -0.09
C GLN A 132 2.59 -0.39 1.08
N ARG A 133 2.31 0.53 2.01
CA ARG A 133 3.10 0.79 3.21
C ARG A 133 2.45 0.13 4.41
N ARG A 134 3.26 -0.43 5.32
CA ARG A 134 2.76 -0.84 6.62
C ARG A 134 2.75 0.35 7.55
N ASP A 135 1.57 0.79 7.99
CA ASP A 135 1.45 1.86 8.99
C ASP A 135 1.87 1.34 10.36
N TRP A 136 2.96 1.90 10.87
CA TRP A 136 3.55 1.55 12.17
C TRP A 136 3.48 2.69 13.18
N ARG A 137 2.89 3.83 12.82
CA ARG A 137 2.90 5.06 13.61
C ARG A 137 2.29 4.89 15.01
N SER A 138 1.25 4.08 15.14
CA SER A 138 0.61 3.79 16.42
C SER A 138 1.36 2.75 17.27
N GLN A 139 2.35 2.09 16.72
CA GLN A 139 3.18 1.08 17.37
C GLN A 139 4.60 1.60 17.68
N ALA A 140 5.01 2.74 17.13
CA ALA A 140 6.38 3.25 17.19
C ALA A 140 6.91 3.42 18.62
N ASP A 141 6.03 3.84 19.54
CA ASP A 141 6.37 4.04 20.97
C ASP A 141 6.10 2.81 21.86
N LEU A 142 5.61 1.70 21.28
CA LEU A 142 5.26 0.51 22.05
C LEU A 142 6.37 -0.54 21.98
N PRO A 143 6.65 -1.25 23.07
CA PRO A 143 7.65 -2.30 23.05
C PRO A 143 7.20 -3.48 22.17
N VAL A 144 8.15 -4.20 21.58
CA VAL A 144 7.86 -5.38 20.73
C VAL A 144 7.16 -6.52 21.50
N SER A 145 7.16 -6.47 22.83
CA SER A 145 6.43 -7.40 23.71
C SER A 145 4.93 -7.08 23.82
N ASP A 146 4.49 -5.89 23.44
CA ASP A 146 3.07 -5.52 23.46
C ASP A 146 2.25 -6.47 22.60
N PRO A 147 1.07 -6.94 23.07
CA PRO A 147 0.26 -7.90 22.34
C PRO A 147 -0.23 -7.40 20.97
N ASN A 148 -0.46 -6.09 20.80
CA ASN A 148 -0.86 -5.51 19.52
C ASN A 148 0.34 -5.48 18.56
N VAL A 149 1.50 -5.01 19.04
CA VAL A 149 2.75 -5.00 18.28
C VAL A 149 3.12 -6.41 17.82
N ARG A 150 3.01 -7.42 18.69
CA ARG A 150 3.28 -8.83 18.33
C ARG A 150 2.35 -9.34 17.23
N ARG A 151 1.07 -8.95 17.23
CA ARG A 151 0.14 -9.31 16.15
C ARG A 151 0.53 -8.65 14.83
N GLU A 152 0.95 -7.39 14.88
CA GLU A 152 1.42 -6.67 13.71
C GLU A 152 2.71 -7.25 13.15
N ILE A 153 3.69 -7.59 14.02
CA ILE A 153 4.93 -8.29 13.65
C ILE A 153 4.61 -9.61 12.96
N LYS A 154 3.71 -10.42 13.53
CA LYS A 154 3.29 -11.68 12.91
C LYS A 154 2.68 -11.45 11.52
N SER A 155 1.77 -10.50 11.38
CA SER A 155 1.14 -10.16 10.11
C SER A 155 2.16 -9.70 9.07
N LEU A 156 3.14 -8.87 9.46
CA LEU A 156 4.19 -8.39 8.58
C LEU A 156 5.16 -9.53 8.21
N SER A 157 5.51 -10.40 9.15
CA SER A 157 6.32 -11.60 8.90
C SER A 157 5.67 -12.54 7.88
N GLU A 158 4.35 -12.73 7.95
CA GLU A 158 3.59 -13.51 6.96
C GLU A 158 3.57 -12.83 5.59
N GLN A 159 3.57 -11.49 5.51
CA GLN A 159 3.66 -10.76 4.24
C GLN A 159 5.05 -10.92 3.61
N ILE A 160 6.11 -10.79 4.40
CA ILE A 160 7.50 -11.03 3.94
C ILE A 160 7.65 -12.48 3.47
N ALA A 161 7.13 -13.46 4.23
CA ALA A 161 7.16 -14.87 3.83
C ALA A 161 6.48 -15.12 2.47
N ARG A 162 5.33 -14.48 2.22
CA ARG A 162 4.66 -14.56 0.91
C ARG A 162 5.47 -13.91 -0.22
N ALA A 163 6.17 -12.81 0.06
CA ALA A 163 7.06 -12.19 -0.92
C ALA A 163 8.24 -13.12 -1.26
N ILE A 164 8.83 -13.75 -0.24
CA ILE A 164 9.88 -14.78 -0.39
C ILE A 164 9.37 -15.94 -1.28
N ASP A 165 8.18 -16.47 -0.98
CA ASP A 165 7.59 -17.58 -1.74
C ASP A 165 7.35 -17.21 -3.22
N ARG A 166 6.87 -16.00 -3.50
CA ARG A 166 6.72 -15.50 -4.88
C ARG A 166 8.03 -15.42 -5.63
N MET A 167 9.12 -15.01 -4.98
CA MET A 167 10.44 -14.97 -5.61
C MET A 167 10.98 -16.35 -5.93
N GLN A 168 10.79 -17.32 -5.03
CA GLN A 168 11.30 -18.69 -5.19
C GLN A 168 10.52 -19.49 -6.24
N ASN A 169 9.22 -19.21 -6.38
CA ASN A 169 8.33 -19.97 -7.27
C ASN A 169 8.21 -19.39 -8.69
N LYS A 170 9.15 -18.53 -9.11
CA LYS A 170 9.16 -17.94 -10.47
C LYS A 170 9.24 -18.95 -11.61
N ASP A 171 9.76 -20.16 -11.38
CA ASP A 171 9.84 -21.21 -12.39
C ASP A 171 8.51 -21.95 -12.66
N ALA A 172 7.45 -21.67 -11.88
CA ALA A 172 6.17 -22.38 -11.96
C ALA A 172 5.01 -21.55 -12.56
N ARG A 173 5.21 -20.29 -12.94
CA ARG A 173 4.17 -19.51 -13.63
C ARG A 173 4.67 -19.04 -14.98
N PRO A 174 3.91 -19.29 -16.09
CA PRO A 174 4.07 -18.46 -17.26
C PRO A 174 3.86 -17.02 -16.79
N ILE A 175 4.85 -16.15 -17.03
CA ILE A 175 4.74 -14.72 -16.84
C ILE A 175 3.46 -14.32 -17.57
N PRO A 176 2.40 -13.83 -16.90
CA PRO A 176 1.39 -13.13 -17.64
C PRO A 176 2.14 -12.01 -18.36
N PRO A 177 1.95 -11.83 -19.67
CA PRO A 177 2.64 -10.79 -20.41
C PRO A 177 2.49 -9.51 -19.61
N ARG A 178 3.59 -8.78 -19.39
CA ARG A 178 3.65 -7.55 -18.61
C ARG A 178 2.37 -6.76 -18.87
N ILE A 179 1.64 -6.44 -17.81
CA ILE A 179 0.45 -5.57 -17.91
C ILE A 179 0.81 -4.32 -18.70
N ASP A 180 2.07 -3.83 -18.59
CA ASP A 180 2.58 -2.72 -19.40
C ASP A 180 2.63 -3.05 -20.90
N THR A 181 3.00 -4.27 -21.29
CA THR A 181 3.03 -4.67 -22.72
C THR A 181 1.62 -4.98 -23.23
N ILE A 182 0.74 -5.52 -22.39
CA ILE A 182 -0.69 -5.67 -22.73
C ILE A 182 -1.36 -4.30 -22.69
N LEU A 183 -1.06 -3.45 -21.70
CA LEU A 183 -1.55 -2.08 -21.63
C LEU A 183 -0.98 -1.23 -22.78
N GLU A 184 0.31 -1.35 -23.10
CA GLU A 184 0.90 -0.64 -24.26
C GLU A 184 0.41 -1.19 -25.59
N THR A 185 0.19 -2.49 -25.73
CA THR A 185 -0.40 -3.10 -26.95
C THR A 185 -1.89 -2.83 -27.00
N GLN A 186 -2.61 -2.97 -25.89
CA GLN A 186 -4.03 -2.58 -25.82
C GLN A 186 -4.23 -1.07 -25.80
N LEU A 187 -3.28 -0.28 -25.24
CA LEU A 187 -3.28 1.18 -25.38
C LEU A 187 -2.87 1.64 -26.78
N ARG A 188 -2.04 0.88 -27.52
CA ARG A 188 -1.80 1.15 -28.95
C ARG A 188 -2.97 0.72 -29.83
N GLU A 189 -3.53 -0.45 -29.62
CA GLU A 189 -4.70 -0.94 -30.37
C GLU A 189 -5.99 -0.20 -29.97
N ASN A 190 -6.13 0.18 -28.68
CA ASN A 190 -7.26 1.01 -28.22
C ASN A 190 -6.95 2.52 -28.26
N SER A 191 -5.69 2.97 -28.45
CA SER A 191 -5.38 4.40 -28.47
C SER A 191 -5.91 5.10 -29.73
N GLU A 192 -6.12 4.39 -30.83
CA GLU A 192 -6.86 4.93 -31.97
C GLU A 192 -8.37 4.94 -31.70
N GLY A 193 -8.94 3.91 -31.10
CA GLY A 193 -10.33 3.88 -30.65
C GLY A 193 -10.61 4.77 -29.44
N ILE A 194 -9.65 4.87 -28.48
CA ILE A 194 -9.80 5.70 -27.28
C ILE A 194 -9.55 7.19 -27.58
N LYS A 195 -8.66 7.53 -28.51
CA LYS A 195 -8.52 8.92 -29.00
C LYS A 195 -9.80 9.39 -29.69
N GLU A 196 -10.50 8.52 -30.38
CA GLU A 196 -11.80 8.82 -30.97
C GLU A 196 -12.90 8.90 -29.89
N HIS A 197 -12.85 8.07 -28.83
CA HIS A 197 -13.79 8.13 -27.70
C HIS A 197 -13.47 9.25 -26.71
N LEU A 198 -12.19 9.53 -26.40
CA LEU A 198 -11.78 10.62 -25.51
C LEU A 198 -11.98 12.02 -26.14
N ASN A 199 -12.02 12.11 -27.47
CA ASN A 199 -12.38 13.36 -28.14
C ASN A 199 -13.90 13.56 -28.31
N ARG A 200 -14.73 12.52 -28.11
CA ARG A 200 -16.18 12.65 -28.12
C ARG A 200 -16.80 13.05 -26.78
N ASP A 201 -16.14 12.76 -25.63
CA ASP A 201 -16.70 13.04 -24.31
C ASP A 201 -16.02 14.25 -23.62
N ARG A 202 -16.07 15.42 -24.25
CA ARG A 202 -16.02 16.71 -23.58
C ARG A 202 -17.41 17.23 -23.17
N ASP A 203 -18.41 16.39 -23.16
CA ASP A 203 -19.64 16.63 -22.42
C ASP A 203 -19.42 16.09 -20.99
N VAL A 204 -18.73 16.89 -20.17
CA VAL A 204 -18.47 16.58 -18.75
C VAL A 204 -19.80 16.76 -18.04
N GLY A 205 -20.58 15.70 -17.92
CA GLY A 205 -21.74 15.65 -17.04
C GLY A 205 -21.39 16.09 -15.61
N PRO A 206 -22.35 16.24 -14.71
CA PRO A 206 -22.07 16.60 -13.32
C PRO A 206 -21.09 15.60 -12.70
N PRO A 207 -20.20 16.07 -11.80
CA PRO A 207 -19.22 15.21 -11.18
C PRO A 207 -19.90 14.05 -10.44
N LYS A 208 -19.31 12.85 -10.54
CA LYS A 208 -19.75 11.69 -9.78
C LYS A 208 -19.30 11.80 -8.34
N VAL A 209 -20.20 11.61 -7.39
CA VAL A 209 -19.93 11.79 -5.96
C VAL A 209 -19.79 10.44 -5.27
N VAL A 210 -18.61 10.16 -4.74
CA VAL A 210 -18.27 8.91 -4.05
C VAL A 210 -18.10 9.14 -2.55
N LEU A 211 -18.79 8.35 -1.73
CA LEU A 211 -18.58 8.32 -0.28
C LEU A 211 -17.39 7.40 0.04
N TRP A 212 -16.34 7.96 0.66
CA TRP A 212 -15.20 7.18 1.14
C TRP A 212 -15.23 7.09 2.65
N VAL A 213 -15.25 5.87 3.19
CA VAL A 213 -15.41 5.60 4.63
C VAL A 213 -14.16 4.92 5.17
N ASP A 214 -13.36 5.67 5.92
CA ASP A 214 -12.08 5.23 6.47
C ASP A 214 -11.77 6.04 7.73
N ASP A 215 -11.33 5.42 8.83
CA ASP A 215 -10.93 6.13 10.05
C ASP A 215 -9.62 6.93 9.88
N ARG A 216 -8.88 6.64 8.80
CA ARG A 216 -7.65 7.33 8.40
C ARG A 216 -7.68 7.68 6.92
N PRO A 217 -8.56 8.61 6.50
CA PRO A 217 -8.76 8.92 5.08
C PRO A 217 -7.50 9.44 4.39
N ASP A 218 -6.53 9.97 5.15
CA ASP A 218 -5.26 10.46 4.59
C ASP A 218 -4.39 9.34 4.00
N ASN A 219 -4.62 8.08 4.38
CA ASN A 219 -3.91 6.95 3.80
C ASN A 219 -4.25 6.70 2.32
N ASN A 220 -5.35 7.28 1.84
CA ASN A 220 -5.91 7.00 0.50
C ASN A 220 -5.98 8.26 -0.39
N ILE A 221 -5.12 9.25 -0.13
CA ILE A 221 -5.08 10.51 -0.89
C ILE A 221 -4.79 10.24 -2.38
N PHE A 222 -3.93 9.25 -2.67
CA PHE A 222 -3.50 8.96 -4.04
C PHE A 222 -4.57 8.30 -4.88
N GLU A 223 -5.29 7.36 -4.31
CA GLU A 223 -6.43 6.70 -4.92
C GLU A 223 -7.50 7.74 -5.27
N ARG A 224 -7.79 8.65 -4.34
CA ARG A 224 -8.74 9.74 -4.59
C ARG A 224 -8.24 10.69 -5.67
N ALA A 225 -7.00 11.18 -5.58
CA ALA A 225 -6.42 12.07 -6.58
C ALA A 225 -6.35 11.45 -7.98
N ALA A 226 -6.15 10.12 -8.07
CA ALA A 226 -6.20 9.41 -9.34
C ALA A 226 -7.61 9.37 -9.92
N MET A 227 -8.65 9.13 -9.09
CA MET A 227 -10.05 9.10 -9.53
C MET A 227 -10.64 10.49 -9.79
N GLU A 228 -10.16 11.54 -9.14
CA GLU A 228 -10.55 12.94 -9.39
C GLU A 228 -10.27 13.37 -10.85
N LYS A 229 -9.25 12.77 -11.49
CA LYS A 229 -8.95 12.99 -12.92
C LYS A 229 -10.06 12.50 -13.86
N TYR A 230 -10.96 11.65 -13.35
CA TYR A 230 -12.11 11.11 -14.06
C TYR A 230 -13.44 11.79 -13.65
N ASN A 231 -13.36 13.04 -13.19
CA ASN A 231 -14.52 13.82 -12.74
C ASN A 231 -15.26 13.21 -11.55
N VAL A 232 -14.53 12.60 -10.61
CA VAL A 232 -15.04 12.05 -9.34
C VAL A 232 -14.76 13.04 -8.23
N GLN A 233 -15.75 13.28 -7.37
CA GLN A 233 -15.61 14.03 -6.11
C GLN A 233 -15.82 13.11 -4.92
N PHE A 234 -15.11 13.35 -3.84
CA PHE A 234 -15.18 12.51 -2.65
C PHE A 234 -15.82 13.25 -1.49
N VAL A 235 -16.70 12.55 -0.79
CA VAL A 235 -17.16 12.89 0.55
C VAL A 235 -16.58 11.87 1.52
N LEU A 236 -15.85 12.34 2.54
CA LEU A 236 -15.18 11.45 3.50
C LEU A 236 -16.07 11.23 4.72
N ALA A 237 -16.00 10.03 5.29
CA ALA A 237 -16.61 9.69 6.57
C ALA A 237 -15.62 8.85 7.39
N ASN A 238 -15.47 9.17 8.67
CA ASN A 238 -14.48 8.50 9.53
C ASN A 238 -15.08 7.32 10.33
N SER A 239 -16.40 7.15 10.29
CA SER A 239 -17.07 6.07 10.99
C SER A 239 -18.30 5.55 10.22
N THR A 240 -18.81 4.41 10.65
CA THR A 240 -20.04 3.81 10.13
C THR A 240 -21.25 4.74 10.37
N GLU A 241 -21.35 5.36 11.54
CA GLU A 241 -22.43 6.27 11.93
C GLU A 241 -22.42 7.53 11.05
N GLU A 242 -21.25 8.12 10.85
CA GLU A 242 -21.09 9.29 9.98
C GLU A 242 -21.46 8.95 8.53
N ALA A 243 -21.02 7.80 8.03
CA ALA A 243 -21.36 7.33 6.69
C ALA A 243 -22.88 7.18 6.52
N ILE A 244 -23.57 6.56 7.49
CA ILE A 244 -25.01 6.40 7.46
C ILE A 244 -25.73 7.75 7.50
N ALA A 245 -25.27 8.70 8.32
CA ALA A 245 -25.85 10.04 8.37
C ALA A 245 -25.74 10.75 7.02
N LYS A 246 -24.57 10.67 6.36
CA LYS A 246 -24.34 11.24 5.01
C LYS A 246 -25.20 10.56 3.95
N LEU A 247 -25.31 9.24 3.97
CA LEU A 247 -26.17 8.47 3.06
C LEU A 247 -27.66 8.76 3.22
N SER A 248 -28.06 9.22 4.40
CA SER A 248 -29.46 9.64 4.66
C SER A 248 -29.74 11.07 4.19
N SER A 249 -28.71 11.90 4.01
CA SER A 249 -28.84 13.31 3.64
C SER A 249 -28.63 13.61 2.15
N ALA A 250 -27.90 12.75 1.43
CA ALA A 250 -27.59 12.92 0.02
C ALA A 250 -27.40 11.59 -0.70
N PRO A 251 -27.70 11.51 -2.00
CA PRO A 251 -27.36 10.35 -2.83
C PRO A 251 -25.85 10.34 -3.15
N PHE A 252 -25.31 9.14 -3.37
CA PHE A 252 -23.94 8.91 -3.83
C PHE A 252 -23.94 7.96 -5.01
N ASP A 253 -22.99 8.14 -5.93
CA ASP A 253 -22.83 7.28 -7.12
C ASP A 253 -22.07 5.99 -6.77
N ALA A 254 -21.22 5.99 -5.74
CA ALA A 254 -20.58 4.79 -5.20
C ALA A 254 -20.17 4.98 -3.73
N ILE A 255 -19.90 3.87 -3.04
CA ILE A 255 -19.37 3.84 -1.68
C ILE A 255 -18.09 3.03 -1.69
N ILE A 256 -17.01 3.58 -1.14
CA ILE A 256 -15.77 2.87 -0.86
C ILE A 256 -15.61 2.82 0.66
N SER A 257 -15.31 1.65 1.22
CA SER A 257 -15.14 1.49 2.66
C SER A 257 -13.92 0.66 2.98
N ASP A 258 -13.10 1.12 3.93
CA ASP A 258 -12.14 0.23 4.58
C ASP A 258 -12.86 -0.92 5.30
N MET A 259 -12.21 -2.09 5.34
CA MET A 259 -12.75 -3.29 5.98
C MET A 259 -12.82 -3.14 7.49
N GLY A 260 -11.74 -2.69 8.12
CA GLY A 260 -11.58 -2.66 9.58
C GLY A 260 -11.38 -1.27 10.14
N ARG A 261 -12.36 -0.76 10.89
CA ARG A 261 -12.28 0.51 11.62
C ARG A 261 -12.49 0.26 13.11
N PRO A 262 -11.57 0.67 13.99
CA PRO A 262 -11.75 0.47 15.44
C PRO A 262 -13.08 1.04 15.96
N PRO A 263 -13.78 0.34 16.86
CA PRO A 263 -13.41 -0.97 17.43
C PRO A 263 -13.85 -2.18 16.60
N ASP A 264 -14.51 -2.00 15.44
CA ASP A 264 -15.05 -3.09 14.62
C ASP A 264 -14.06 -3.51 13.51
N PRO A 265 -13.44 -4.71 13.61
CA PRO A 265 -12.53 -5.22 12.56
C PRO A 265 -13.25 -5.60 11.26
N ARG A 266 -14.58 -5.57 11.23
CA ARG A 266 -15.45 -5.85 10.08
C ARG A 266 -16.35 -4.67 9.71
N ALA A 267 -15.99 -3.47 10.10
CA ALA A 267 -16.78 -2.26 9.92
C ALA A 267 -17.26 -2.05 8.47
N GLY A 268 -16.45 -2.43 7.47
CA GLY A 268 -16.85 -2.40 6.06
C GLY A 268 -18.03 -3.32 5.75
N CYS A 269 -18.04 -4.53 6.30
CA CYS A 269 -19.17 -5.46 6.15
C CYS A 269 -20.40 -5.02 6.98
N THR A 270 -20.17 -4.47 8.16
CA THR A 270 -21.22 -3.91 9.04
C THR A 270 -21.94 -2.75 8.34
N LEU A 271 -21.19 -1.82 7.76
CA LEU A 271 -21.74 -0.71 6.98
C LEU A 271 -22.49 -1.20 5.74
N LEU A 272 -21.92 -2.13 4.97
CA LEU A 272 -22.57 -2.73 3.80
C LEU A 272 -23.93 -3.32 4.17
N GLN A 273 -24.01 -4.10 5.25
CA GLN A 273 -25.27 -4.68 5.72
C GLN A 273 -26.28 -3.61 6.12
N ALA A 274 -25.83 -2.55 6.81
CA ALA A 274 -26.67 -1.42 7.20
C ALA A 274 -27.20 -0.63 6.00
N VAL A 275 -26.41 -0.49 4.93
CA VAL A 275 -26.79 0.14 3.66
C VAL A 275 -27.82 -0.71 2.93
N ARG A 276 -27.59 -1.99 2.76
CA ARG A 276 -28.49 -2.92 2.05
C ARG A 276 -29.82 -3.12 2.81
N SER A 277 -29.80 -3.16 4.14
CA SER A 277 -31.04 -3.29 4.96
C SER A 277 -31.98 -2.09 4.82
N ARG A 278 -31.46 -0.93 4.38
CA ARG A 278 -32.25 0.27 4.08
C ARG A 278 -32.74 0.34 2.62
N GLY A 279 -32.53 -0.73 1.85
CA GLY A 279 -32.90 -0.79 0.43
C GLY A 279 -31.95 -0.01 -0.49
N ASN A 280 -30.88 0.56 0.03
CA ASN A 280 -29.91 1.31 -0.77
C ASN A 280 -29.01 0.33 -1.55
N GLN A 281 -29.04 0.43 -2.90
CA GLN A 281 -28.28 -0.43 -3.83
C GLN A 281 -27.05 0.27 -4.43
N THR A 282 -26.68 1.44 -3.92
CA THR A 282 -25.47 2.16 -4.38
C THR A 282 -24.28 1.20 -4.48
N PRO A 283 -23.54 1.20 -5.60
CA PRO A 283 -22.32 0.38 -5.76
C PRO A 283 -21.41 0.51 -4.55
N TYR A 284 -21.00 -0.63 -3.99
CA TYR A 284 -20.24 -0.68 -2.75
C TYR A 284 -18.96 -1.48 -2.93
N PHE A 285 -17.83 -0.86 -2.65
CA PHE A 285 -16.50 -1.45 -2.76
C PHE A 285 -15.83 -1.50 -1.39
N ILE A 286 -15.11 -2.59 -1.11
CA ILE A 286 -14.28 -2.71 0.08
C ILE A 286 -12.82 -2.61 -0.31
N TYR A 287 -12.14 -1.62 0.26
CA TYR A 287 -10.71 -1.43 0.12
C TYR A 287 -10.03 -1.85 1.42
N ALA A 288 -9.43 -3.04 1.44
CA ALA A 288 -8.95 -3.67 2.67
C ALA A 288 -7.42 -3.81 2.65
N GLY A 289 -6.77 -3.61 3.78
CA GLY A 289 -5.33 -3.83 3.93
C GLY A 289 -4.88 -5.30 3.76
N SER A 290 -5.81 -6.27 3.70
CA SER A 290 -5.50 -7.68 3.45
C SER A 290 -6.57 -8.35 2.59
N ARG A 291 -6.13 -9.18 1.64
CA ARG A 291 -6.97 -9.99 0.77
C ARG A 291 -7.23 -11.38 1.39
N ALA A 292 -7.72 -11.44 2.62
CA ALA A 292 -8.16 -12.72 3.18
C ALA A 292 -9.34 -13.24 2.34
N ALA A 293 -9.17 -14.39 1.69
CA ALA A 293 -10.17 -14.96 0.78
C ALA A 293 -11.57 -15.08 1.42
N GLN A 294 -11.63 -15.31 2.73
CA GLN A 294 -12.87 -15.36 3.50
C GLN A 294 -13.62 -14.01 3.51
N HIS A 295 -12.91 -12.90 3.62
CA HIS A 295 -13.50 -11.56 3.63
C HIS A 295 -14.02 -11.15 2.25
N VAL A 296 -13.32 -11.53 1.19
CA VAL A 296 -13.75 -11.29 -0.21
C VAL A 296 -15.07 -12.02 -0.49
N VAL A 297 -15.13 -13.32 -0.19
CA VAL A 297 -16.33 -14.12 -0.42
C VAL A 297 -17.52 -13.62 0.41
N GLU A 298 -17.27 -13.24 1.66
CA GLU A 298 -18.32 -12.74 2.55
C GLU A 298 -18.89 -11.39 2.07
N SER A 299 -18.03 -10.45 1.66
CA SER A 299 -18.47 -9.15 1.18
C SER A 299 -19.27 -9.25 -0.12
N LEU A 300 -18.83 -10.06 -1.07
CA LEU A 300 -19.55 -10.29 -2.31
C LEU A 300 -20.93 -10.94 -2.06
N ARG A 301 -21.00 -11.92 -1.16
CA ARG A 301 -22.29 -12.53 -0.75
C ARG A 301 -23.25 -11.54 -0.11
N ARG A 302 -22.72 -10.51 0.56
CA ARG A 302 -23.51 -9.44 1.20
C ARG A 302 -23.88 -8.32 0.22
N GLY A 303 -23.50 -8.42 -1.05
CA GLY A 303 -23.85 -7.47 -2.10
C GLY A 303 -22.85 -6.34 -2.32
N ALA A 304 -21.56 -6.54 -1.98
CA ALA A 304 -20.49 -5.69 -2.48
C ALA A 304 -20.26 -5.95 -3.98
N GLN A 305 -19.96 -4.91 -4.75
CA GLN A 305 -19.58 -5.01 -6.15
C GLN A 305 -18.12 -5.43 -6.32
N GLY A 306 -17.27 -5.18 -5.32
CA GLY A 306 -15.89 -5.60 -5.35
C GLY A 306 -15.19 -5.42 -4.01
N THR A 307 -14.10 -6.19 -3.86
CA THR A 307 -13.20 -6.11 -2.70
C THR A 307 -11.79 -6.27 -3.19
N THR A 308 -10.92 -5.33 -2.86
CA THR A 308 -9.52 -5.36 -3.26
C THR A 308 -8.62 -4.76 -2.19
N ASN A 309 -7.32 -5.06 -2.29
CA ASN A 309 -6.26 -4.42 -1.53
C ASN A 309 -5.26 -3.68 -2.43
N THR A 310 -5.53 -3.58 -3.74
CA THR A 310 -4.66 -2.90 -4.69
C THR A 310 -5.30 -1.60 -5.20
N PRO A 311 -4.57 -0.48 -5.17
CA PRO A 311 -5.06 0.82 -5.65
C PRO A 311 -5.57 0.77 -7.09
N THR A 312 -4.81 0.15 -7.99
CA THR A 312 -5.14 0.08 -9.41
C THR A 312 -6.46 -0.67 -9.67
N GLU A 313 -6.65 -1.81 -8.98
CA GLU A 313 -7.88 -2.61 -9.10
C GLU A 313 -9.08 -1.85 -8.54
N LEU A 314 -8.91 -1.12 -7.41
CA LEU A 314 -9.97 -0.27 -6.84
C LEU A 314 -10.39 0.80 -7.83
N ILE A 315 -9.44 1.56 -8.36
CA ILE A 315 -9.70 2.64 -9.33
C ILE A 315 -10.45 2.08 -10.55
N GLN A 316 -9.98 0.96 -11.11
CA GLN A 316 -10.61 0.33 -12.26
C GLN A 316 -12.06 -0.10 -11.97
N MET A 317 -12.31 -0.79 -10.85
CA MET A 317 -13.65 -1.24 -10.46
C MET A 317 -14.60 -0.07 -10.26
N VAL A 318 -14.18 0.97 -9.53
CA VAL A 318 -15.02 2.13 -9.24
C VAL A 318 -15.32 2.91 -10.52
N ILE A 319 -14.32 3.26 -11.32
CA ILE A 319 -14.52 4.03 -12.56
C ILE A 319 -15.38 3.26 -13.56
N THR A 320 -15.20 1.94 -13.67
CA THR A 320 -16.05 1.10 -14.54
C THR A 320 -17.50 1.14 -14.07
N SER A 321 -17.74 0.99 -12.75
CA SER A 321 -19.09 1.03 -12.19
C SER A 321 -19.77 2.38 -12.42
N LEU A 322 -19.06 3.49 -12.23
CA LEU A 322 -19.58 4.85 -12.42
C LEU A 322 -19.94 5.17 -13.90
N ARG A 323 -19.32 4.45 -14.85
CA ARG A 323 -19.61 4.60 -16.29
C ARG A 323 -20.77 3.74 -16.77
N THR A 324 -21.06 2.63 -16.08
CA THR A 324 -22.07 1.65 -16.52
C THR A 324 -23.51 2.11 -16.18
N GLU A 325 -23.71 3.11 -15.34
CA GLU A 325 -25.03 3.64 -14.94
C GLU A 325 -25.62 4.70 -15.90
N VAL A 326 -25.03 4.86 -17.10
CA VAL A 326 -25.60 5.75 -18.15
C VAL A 326 -26.49 4.93 -19.07
N HIS A 327 -27.64 4.48 -18.55
CA HIS A 327 -28.78 4.04 -19.35
C HIS A 327 -30.11 4.33 -18.64
#